data_593af74f91ce72b7130e200eeade337f
#
_entry.id   593af74f91ce72b7130e200eeade337f
#
_cell.length_a   1.000
_cell.length_b   1.000
_cell.length_c   1.000
_cell.angle_alpha   90.00
_cell.angle_beta   90.00
_cell.angle_gamma   90.00
#
_symmetry.space_group_name_H-M   'P 1'
#
loop_
_entity.id
_entity.type
_entity.pdbx_description
1 polymer ?
#
loop_
_entity_poly.entity_id
_entity_poly.type
_entity_poly.pdbx_seq_one_letter_code
_entity_poly.pdbx_strand_id
1 'polypeptide(L)'
;MKVLYIHGYQSSPAEQKVNILKNEFDDVFAPLIDWDNDETRPNLFNDFVELINKEKITHVIGSSMGGQMAFYLATFCNIKGLCFNPAFGYRYKDLKLSLNTDFTSEILITLGINDDVIPNSVSTNFLLVNNIQDKVQIEYLDMGHQVSTKKFETQTKKFK
;
A
#
# COMPACT_ATOMS: atom_id res chain seq x y z
N MET A 1 -12.27 0.31 -13.59
CA MET A 1 -11.68 0.39 -12.23
C MET A 1 -10.42 1.25 -12.30
N LYS A 2 -10.21 2.13 -11.31
CA LYS A 2 -9.04 3.01 -11.24
C LYS A 2 -8.17 2.63 -10.05
N VAL A 3 -6.83 2.67 -10.24
CA VAL A 3 -5.89 2.29 -9.20
C VAL A 3 -4.85 3.38 -8.94
N LEU A 4 -4.55 3.60 -7.65
CA LEU A 4 -3.39 4.37 -7.20
C LEU A 4 -2.28 3.41 -6.79
N TYR A 5 -1.10 3.53 -7.40
CA TYR A 5 0.08 2.75 -7.04
C TYR A 5 1.11 3.61 -6.33
N ILE A 6 1.53 3.18 -5.14
CA ILE A 6 2.45 3.90 -4.26
C ILE A 6 3.72 3.06 -4.08
N HIS A 7 4.84 3.54 -4.60
CA HIS A 7 6.13 2.87 -4.47
C HIS A 7 6.75 3.05 -3.08
N GLY A 8 7.71 2.20 -2.73
CA GLY A 8 8.43 2.28 -1.46
C GLY A 8 9.49 3.40 -1.41
N TYR A 9 10.11 3.54 -0.23
CA TYR A 9 11.25 4.43 0.00
C TYR A 9 12.43 4.06 -0.92
N GLN A 10 13.17 5.06 -1.37
CA GLN A 10 14.31 4.91 -2.31
C GLN A 10 13.97 4.07 -3.56
N SER A 11 12.75 4.18 -4.05
CA SER A 11 12.24 3.47 -5.20
C SER A 11 11.54 4.45 -6.15
N SER A 12 10.95 3.91 -7.20
CA SER A 12 10.13 4.66 -8.17
C SER A 12 8.96 3.78 -8.63
N PRO A 13 7.97 4.36 -9.31
CA PRO A 13 6.93 3.58 -9.98
C PRO A 13 7.55 2.83 -11.18
N ALA A 14 8.13 1.65 -10.90
CA ALA A 14 8.82 0.85 -11.90
C ALA A 14 7.92 0.56 -13.11
N GLU A 15 8.41 0.81 -14.31
CA GLU A 15 7.66 0.67 -15.57
C GLU A 15 6.97 -0.70 -15.69
N GLN A 16 7.68 -1.78 -15.33
CA GLN A 16 7.13 -3.13 -15.39
C GLN A 16 5.88 -3.30 -14.51
N LYS A 17 5.89 -2.75 -13.27
CA LYS A 17 4.74 -2.82 -12.38
C LYS A 17 3.59 -1.95 -12.87
N VAL A 18 3.90 -0.76 -13.38
CA VAL A 18 2.90 0.13 -13.98
C VAL A 18 2.24 -0.51 -15.20
N ASN A 19 3.00 -1.21 -16.05
CA ASN A 19 2.46 -1.91 -17.21
C ASN A 19 1.55 -3.09 -16.81
N ILE A 20 1.89 -3.82 -15.73
CA ILE A 20 1.00 -4.84 -15.17
C ILE A 20 -0.32 -4.20 -14.74
N LEU A 21 -0.27 -3.08 -14.03
CA LEU A 21 -1.48 -2.39 -13.58
C LEU A 21 -2.33 -1.89 -14.76
N LYS A 22 -1.72 -1.36 -15.81
CA LYS A 22 -2.42 -0.93 -17.04
C LYS A 22 -3.13 -2.06 -17.78
N ASN A 23 -2.69 -3.29 -17.61
CA ASN A 23 -3.38 -4.46 -18.17
C ASN A 23 -4.60 -4.89 -17.35
N GLU A 24 -4.65 -4.47 -16.08
CA GLU A 24 -5.69 -4.93 -15.13
C GLU A 24 -6.69 -3.83 -14.76
N PHE A 25 -6.34 -2.56 -14.90
CA PHE A 25 -7.15 -1.40 -14.52
C PHE A 25 -7.32 -0.44 -15.70
N ASP A 26 -8.45 0.24 -15.75
CA ASP A 26 -8.79 1.20 -16.81
C ASP A 26 -7.91 2.45 -16.74
N ASP A 27 -7.64 2.94 -15.52
CA ASP A 27 -6.77 4.09 -15.24
C ASP A 27 -5.78 3.76 -14.12
N VAL A 28 -4.53 4.15 -14.30
CA VAL A 28 -3.43 3.94 -13.35
C VAL A 28 -2.79 5.26 -12.96
N PHE A 29 -2.84 5.58 -11.69
CA PHE A 29 -2.16 6.73 -11.09
C PHE A 29 -0.93 6.21 -10.34
N ALA A 30 0.25 6.58 -10.78
CA ALA A 30 1.51 6.11 -10.20
C ALA A 30 2.51 7.26 -10.06
N PRO A 31 2.28 8.20 -9.12
CA PRO A 31 3.16 9.34 -8.94
C PRO A 31 4.55 8.93 -8.46
N LEU A 32 5.56 9.66 -8.90
CA LEU A 32 6.87 9.62 -8.27
C LEU A 32 6.81 10.39 -6.94
N ILE A 33 7.20 9.75 -5.86
CA ILE A 33 7.17 10.31 -4.50
C ILE A 33 8.60 10.51 -4.02
N ASP A 34 8.92 11.73 -3.68
CA ASP A 34 10.13 12.04 -2.91
C ASP A 34 9.79 11.97 -1.41
N TRP A 35 10.07 10.82 -0.82
CA TRP A 35 9.79 10.55 0.60
C TRP A 35 10.64 11.42 1.55
N ASP A 36 11.75 11.97 1.08
CA ASP A 36 12.65 12.81 1.88
C ASP A 36 12.34 14.30 1.76
N ASN A 37 11.35 14.68 0.94
CA ASN A 37 10.96 16.07 0.76
C ASN A 37 10.15 16.58 1.97
N ASP A 38 10.78 17.39 2.81
CA ASP A 38 10.19 17.94 4.04
C ASP A 38 9.02 18.91 3.77
N GLU A 39 8.93 19.49 2.58
CA GLU A 39 7.85 20.42 2.22
C GLU A 39 6.56 19.70 1.82
N THR A 40 6.69 18.61 1.07
CA THR A 40 5.53 17.90 0.51
C THR A 40 5.05 16.74 1.38
N ARG A 41 5.96 16.05 2.06
CA ARG A 41 5.66 14.86 2.86
C ARG A 41 4.57 15.06 3.92
N PRO A 42 4.50 16.18 4.68
CA PRO A 42 3.47 16.37 5.69
C PRO A 42 2.03 16.33 5.16
N ASN A 43 1.84 16.70 3.89
CA ASN A 43 0.51 16.77 3.25
C ASN A 43 0.20 15.54 2.38
N LEU A 44 1.18 14.68 2.14
CA LEU A 44 1.10 13.59 1.16
C LEU A 44 -0.13 12.69 1.34
N PHE A 45 -0.51 12.39 2.58
CA PHE A 45 -1.71 11.59 2.84
C PHE A 45 -2.98 12.31 2.38
N ASN A 46 -3.13 13.59 2.73
CA ASN A 46 -4.29 14.39 2.35
C ASN A 46 -4.35 14.60 0.83
N ASP A 47 -3.20 14.83 0.19
CA ASP A 47 -3.12 14.98 -1.26
C ASP A 47 -3.60 13.71 -1.98
N PHE A 48 -3.26 12.53 -1.44
CA PHE A 48 -3.78 11.28 -1.97
C PHE A 48 -5.27 11.06 -1.68
N VAL A 49 -5.76 11.47 -0.52
CA VAL A 49 -7.21 11.44 -0.23
C VAL A 49 -7.97 12.32 -1.22
N GLU A 50 -7.47 13.52 -1.51
CA GLU A 50 -8.06 14.42 -2.51
C GLU A 50 -8.02 13.80 -3.91
N LEU A 51 -6.89 13.21 -4.30
CA LEU A 51 -6.75 12.52 -5.59
C LEU A 51 -7.74 11.35 -5.72
N ILE A 52 -7.86 10.52 -4.68
CA ILE A 52 -8.78 9.37 -4.64
C ILE A 52 -10.22 9.86 -4.86
N ASN A 53 -10.64 10.91 -4.15
CA ASN A 53 -11.99 11.45 -4.25
C ASN A 53 -12.25 12.09 -5.62
N LYS A 54 -11.32 12.91 -6.10
CA LYS A 54 -11.42 13.63 -7.38
C LYS A 54 -11.53 12.66 -8.56
N GLU A 55 -10.62 11.70 -8.62
CA GLU A 55 -10.52 10.76 -9.74
C GLU A 55 -11.42 9.53 -9.56
N LYS A 56 -12.09 9.38 -8.41
CA LYS A 56 -12.92 8.22 -8.06
C LYS A 56 -12.13 6.91 -8.15
N ILE A 57 -10.96 6.91 -7.53
CA ILE A 57 -10.08 5.74 -7.45
C ILE A 57 -10.75 4.69 -6.57
N THR A 58 -10.74 3.46 -7.01
CA THR A 58 -11.42 2.33 -6.34
C THR A 58 -10.46 1.35 -5.67
N HIS A 59 -9.18 1.42 -6.06
CA HIS A 59 -8.14 0.52 -5.56
C HIS A 59 -6.87 1.29 -5.23
N VAL A 60 -6.20 0.90 -4.17
CA VAL A 60 -4.84 1.38 -3.86
C VAL A 60 -3.91 0.21 -3.66
N ILE A 61 -2.73 0.27 -4.28
CA ILE A 61 -1.70 -0.77 -4.21
C ILE A 61 -0.39 -0.13 -3.79
N GLY A 62 0.34 -0.74 -2.84
CA GLY A 62 1.62 -0.19 -2.44
C GLY A 62 2.60 -1.21 -1.89
N SER A 63 3.88 -0.85 -1.84
CA SER A 63 4.97 -1.68 -1.31
C SER A 63 5.77 -0.95 -0.25
N SER A 64 6.15 -1.61 0.84
CA SER A 64 6.97 -1.06 1.93
C SER A 64 6.31 0.20 2.53
N MET A 65 6.97 1.36 2.49
CA MET A 65 6.34 2.63 2.89
C MET A 65 5.11 2.97 2.06
N GLY A 66 5.15 2.71 0.76
CA GLY A 66 3.97 2.81 -0.10
C GLY A 66 2.87 1.83 0.29
N GLY A 67 3.23 0.64 0.80
CA GLY A 67 2.29 -0.34 1.34
C GLY A 67 1.64 0.13 2.63
N GLN A 68 2.39 0.77 3.52
CA GLN A 68 1.84 1.44 4.70
C GLN A 68 0.86 2.56 4.29
N MET A 69 1.27 3.45 3.41
CA MET A 69 0.41 4.54 2.91
C MET A 69 -0.86 3.98 2.27
N ALA A 70 -0.74 2.96 1.42
CA ALA A 70 -1.86 2.30 0.76
C ALA A 70 -2.86 1.71 1.77
N PHE A 71 -2.38 1.10 2.84
CA PHE A 71 -3.23 0.58 3.91
C PHE A 71 -4.06 1.68 4.59
N TYR A 72 -3.41 2.77 4.99
CA TYR A 72 -4.10 3.88 5.63
C TYR A 72 -5.13 4.55 4.70
N LEU A 73 -4.79 4.73 3.43
CA LEU A 73 -5.70 5.26 2.42
C LEU A 73 -6.89 4.31 2.17
N ALA A 74 -6.63 3.00 2.07
CA ALA A 74 -7.67 2.00 1.88
C ALA A 74 -8.68 2.01 3.02
N THR A 75 -8.21 2.06 4.27
CA THR A 75 -9.08 2.13 5.46
C THR A 75 -9.82 3.45 5.57
N PHE A 76 -9.14 4.57 5.31
CA PHE A 76 -9.72 5.91 5.46
C PHE A 76 -10.75 6.23 4.38
N CYS A 77 -10.42 5.93 3.11
CA CYS A 77 -11.31 6.17 1.97
C CYS A 77 -12.31 5.02 1.72
N ASN A 78 -12.20 3.93 2.48
CA ASN A 78 -13.00 2.71 2.34
C ASN A 78 -12.98 2.14 0.91
N ILE A 79 -11.78 2.03 0.34
CA ILE A 79 -11.51 1.47 -0.99
C ILE A 79 -10.67 0.19 -0.88
N LYS A 80 -10.64 -0.64 -1.92
CA LYS A 80 -9.83 -1.87 -1.91
C LYS A 80 -8.34 -1.58 -1.77
N GLY A 81 -7.62 -2.34 -0.93
CA GLY A 81 -6.20 -2.17 -0.64
C GLY A 81 -5.35 -3.43 -0.83
N LEU A 82 -4.27 -3.37 -1.62
CA LEU A 82 -3.26 -4.42 -1.73
C LEU A 82 -1.90 -3.88 -1.23
N CYS A 83 -1.42 -4.43 -0.12
CA CYS A 83 -0.26 -3.94 0.58
C CYS A 83 0.84 -5.01 0.62
N PHE A 84 1.98 -4.74 -0.02
CA PHE A 84 3.14 -5.62 0.00
C PHE A 84 4.14 -5.17 1.06
N ASN A 85 4.46 -6.05 2.01
CA ASN A 85 5.43 -5.80 3.07
C ASN A 85 5.30 -4.40 3.69
N PRO A 86 4.11 -4.01 4.19
CA PRO A 86 3.85 -2.65 4.64
C PRO A 86 4.75 -2.27 5.83
N ALA A 87 5.36 -1.10 5.78
CA ALA A 87 6.32 -0.63 6.77
C ALA A 87 5.66 -0.04 8.02
N PHE A 88 4.74 -0.76 8.67
CA PHE A 88 3.95 -0.26 9.81
C PHE A 88 4.78 0.20 11.02
N GLY A 89 5.98 -0.33 11.21
CA GLY A 89 6.89 0.11 12.27
C GLY A 89 7.68 1.37 11.95
N TYR A 90 7.64 1.83 10.70
CA TYR A 90 8.39 2.99 10.27
C TYR A 90 7.52 4.25 10.34
N ARG A 91 8.03 5.31 10.96
CA ARG A 91 7.31 6.57 11.09
C ARG A 91 8.21 7.74 10.65
N TYR A 92 7.81 8.45 9.61
CA TYR A 92 8.22 9.84 9.48
C TYR A 92 7.46 10.69 10.51
N LYS A 93 8.16 11.53 11.24
CA LYS A 93 7.58 12.31 12.36
C LYS A 93 6.43 13.22 11.92
N ASP A 94 6.48 13.69 10.70
CA ASP A 94 5.57 14.66 10.10
C ASP A 94 4.52 14.05 9.18
N LEU A 95 4.63 12.77 8.84
CA LEU A 95 3.63 12.08 8.01
C LEU A 95 2.39 11.78 8.85
N LYS A 96 1.33 12.56 8.62
CA LYS A 96 0.06 12.46 9.35
C LYS A 96 -0.84 11.42 8.69
N LEU A 97 -0.71 10.18 9.12
CA LEU A 97 -1.59 9.08 8.69
C LEU A 97 -2.81 8.97 9.59
N SER A 98 -3.99 8.81 9.01
CA SER A 98 -5.25 8.59 9.73
C SER A 98 -5.75 7.17 9.50
N LEU A 99 -5.85 6.39 10.57
CA LEU A 99 -6.40 5.04 10.54
C LEU A 99 -7.90 5.08 10.86
N ASN A 100 -8.71 4.56 9.94
CA ASN A 100 -10.09 4.23 10.22
C ASN A 100 -10.18 2.74 10.55
N THR A 101 -10.66 2.39 11.74
CA THR A 101 -10.84 0.99 12.16
C THR A 101 -12.21 0.43 11.79
N ASP A 102 -13.14 1.27 11.33
CA ASP A 102 -14.50 0.88 10.96
C ASP A 102 -14.69 0.66 9.44
N PHE A 103 -13.56 0.47 8.73
CA PHE A 103 -13.61 0.17 7.29
C PHE A 103 -14.30 -1.17 7.01
N THR A 104 -14.91 -1.26 5.84
CA THR A 104 -15.58 -2.47 5.30
C THR A 104 -15.00 -2.93 3.98
N SER A 105 -14.05 -2.17 3.43
CA SER A 105 -13.37 -2.49 2.19
C SER A 105 -12.49 -3.74 2.32
N GLU A 106 -12.31 -4.43 1.21
CA GLU A 106 -11.40 -5.57 1.12
C GLU A 106 -9.94 -5.09 1.15
N ILE A 107 -9.14 -5.62 2.07
CA ILE A 107 -7.70 -5.34 2.16
C ILE A 107 -6.93 -6.65 2.21
N LEU A 108 -6.00 -6.81 1.27
CA LEU A 108 -5.04 -7.91 1.23
C LEU A 108 -3.65 -7.40 1.60
N ILE A 109 -3.08 -7.97 2.65
CA ILE A 109 -1.69 -7.74 3.05
C ILE A 109 -0.87 -8.96 2.65
N THR A 110 0.15 -8.74 1.84
CA THR A 110 1.08 -9.78 1.40
C THR A 110 2.42 -9.60 2.09
N LEU A 111 2.83 -10.60 2.87
CA LEU A 111 4.05 -10.58 3.66
C LEU A 111 5.08 -11.58 3.12
N GLY A 112 6.32 -11.14 2.97
CA GLY A 112 7.45 -12.00 2.63
C GLY A 112 7.91 -12.82 3.84
N ILE A 113 7.95 -14.15 3.73
CA ILE A 113 8.43 -14.99 4.84
C ILE A 113 9.92 -14.81 5.12
N ASN A 114 10.66 -14.30 4.14
CA ASN A 114 12.11 -14.02 4.22
C ASN A 114 12.39 -12.50 4.23
N ASP A 115 11.43 -11.68 4.66
CA ASP A 115 11.62 -10.23 4.77
C ASP A 115 12.51 -9.91 5.97
N ASP A 116 13.76 -9.51 5.70
CA ASP A 116 14.78 -9.13 6.67
C ASP A 116 14.80 -7.61 6.97
N VAL A 117 14.02 -6.82 6.24
CA VAL A 117 13.88 -5.37 6.42
C VAL A 117 12.70 -5.04 7.32
N ILE A 118 11.54 -5.62 7.04
CA ILE A 118 10.32 -5.47 7.84
C ILE A 118 9.86 -6.86 8.28
N PRO A 119 10.26 -7.33 9.46
CA PRO A 119 9.82 -8.63 9.99
C PRO A 119 8.29 -8.73 10.03
N ASN A 120 7.74 -9.89 9.67
CA ASN A 120 6.30 -10.13 9.61
C ASN A 120 5.58 -9.82 10.94
N SER A 121 6.28 -10.01 12.08
CA SER A 121 5.78 -9.69 13.41
C SER A 121 5.42 -8.20 13.58
N VAL A 122 6.07 -7.30 12.85
CA VAL A 122 5.74 -5.86 12.87
C VAL A 122 4.32 -5.65 12.35
N SER A 123 3.99 -6.26 11.20
CA SER A 123 2.65 -6.14 10.60
C SER A 123 1.59 -6.83 11.45
N THR A 124 1.85 -8.04 11.94
CA THR A 124 0.89 -8.76 12.76
C THR A 124 0.63 -8.07 14.09
N ASN A 125 1.66 -7.54 14.75
CA ASN A 125 1.50 -6.76 15.97
C ASN A 125 0.73 -5.46 15.74
N PHE A 126 0.99 -4.76 14.63
CA PHE A 126 0.24 -3.55 14.26
C PHE A 126 -1.27 -3.85 14.15
N LEU A 127 -1.64 -4.92 13.48
CA LEU A 127 -3.04 -5.30 13.30
C LEU A 127 -3.71 -5.70 14.63
N LEU A 128 -3.00 -6.44 15.48
CA LEU A 128 -3.48 -6.85 16.80
C LEU A 128 -3.71 -5.65 17.73
N VAL A 129 -2.75 -4.74 17.82
CA VAL A 129 -2.84 -3.55 18.69
C VAL A 129 -4.00 -2.64 18.29
N ASN A 130 -4.34 -2.61 16.99
CA ASN A 130 -5.46 -1.82 16.48
C ASN A 130 -6.78 -2.59 16.41
N ASN A 131 -6.82 -3.86 16.82
CA ASN A 131 -8.00 -4.75 16.79
C ASN A 131 -8.65 -4.87 15.41
N ILE A 132 -7.83 -4.97 14.35
CA ILE A 132 -8.28 -5.06 12.96
C ILE A 132 -7.76 -6.30 12.23
N GLN A 133 -7.14 -7.24 12.94
CA GLN A 133 -6.58 -8.46 12.36
C GLN A 133 -7.64 -9.32 11.63
N ASP A 134 -8.88 -9.32 12.11
CA ASP A 134 -9.98 -10.10 11.53
C ASP A 134 -10.68 -9.37 10.36
N LYS A 135 -10.29 -8.14 10.08
CA LYS A 135 -10.85 -7.30 9.01
C LYS A 135 -10.02 -7.32 7.73
N VAL A 136 -8.86 -7.95 7.76
CA VAL A 136 -7.92 -7.99 6.62
C VAL A 136 -7.57 -9.43 6.27
N GLN A 137 -7.24 -9.66 5.00
CA GLN A 137 -6.65 -10.92 4.57
C GLN A 137 -5.13 -10.81 4.62
N ILE A 138 -4.45 -11.83 5.13
CA ILE A 138 -2.99 -11.89 5.15
C ILE A 138 -2.53 -13.09 4.34
N GLU A 139 -1.60 -12.88 3.41
CA GLU A 139 -0.93 -13.94 2.68
C GLU A 139 0.58 -13.87 2.89
N TYR A 140 1.16 -15.03 3.20
CA TYR A 140 2.60 -15.19 3.32
C TYR A 140 3.16 -15.77 2.04
N LEU A 141 4.13 -15.10 1.44
CA LEU A 141 4.78 -15.53 0.21
C LEU A 141 6.27 -15.81 0.45
N ASP A 142 6.81 -16.78 -0.27
CA ASP A 142 8.25 -17.04 -0.32
C ASP A 142 8.95 -15.90 -1.10
N MET A 143 9.19 -14.79 -0.40
CA MET A 143 9.90 -13.61 -0.90
C MET A 143 10.55 -12.85 0.26
N GLY A 144 11.58 -12.05 -0.05
CA GLY A 144 12.15 -11.05 0.86
C GLY A 144 11.35 -9.75 0.84
N HIS A 145 12.00 -8.64 1.23
CA HIS A 145 11.38 -7.33 1.27
C HIS A 145 10.91 -6.84 -0.09
N GLN A 146 11.72 -7.08 -1.12
CA GLN A 146 11.40 -6.67 -2.48
C GLN A 146 10.44 -7.65 -3.16
N VAL A 147 9.37 -7.11 -3.74
CA VAL A 147 8.37 -7.88 -4.49
C VAL A 147 8.80 -8.01 -5.94
N SER A 148 9.05 -9.24 -6.39
CA SER A 148 9.34 -9.50 -7.80
C SER A 148 8.15 -9.18 -8.70
N THR A 149 8.42 -8.82 -9.95
CA THR A 149 7.41 -8.50 -10.96
C THR A 149 6.36 -9.62 -11.08
N LYS A 150 6.79 -10.89 -11.10
CA LYS A 150 5.90 -12.05 -11.18
C LYS A 150 4.95 -12.16 -9.99
N LYS A 151 5.45 -11.96 -8.76
CA LYS A 151 4.61 -12.01 -7.56
C LYS A 151 3.65 -10.83 -7.50
N PHE A 152 4.14 -9.64 -7.87
CA PHE A 152 3.31 -8.46 -7.99
C PHE A 152 2.14 -8.68 -8.96
N GLU A 153 2.41 -9.21 -10.17
CA GLU A 153 1.40 -9.52 -11.16
C GLU A 153 0.37 -10.54 -10.64
N THR A 154 0.86 -11.64 -10.05
CA THR A 154 -0.02 -12.70 -9.53
C THR A 154 -0.98 -12.15 -8.48
N GLN A 155 -0.48 -11.36 -7.53
CA GLN A 155 -1.32 -10.81 -6.46
C GLN A 155 -2.26 -9.72 -6.98
N THR A 156 -1.82 -8.90 -7.93
CA THR A 156 -2.67 -7.89 -8.56
C THR A 156 -3.86 -8.53 -9.26
N LYS A 157 -3.64 -9.60 -10.05
CA LYS A 157 -4.72 -10.35 -10.73
C LYS A 157 -5.70 -11.00 -9.78
N LYS A 158 -5.22 -11.50 -8.65
CA LYS A 158 -6.05 -12.14 -7.64
C LYS A 158 -6.92 -11.13 -6.88
N PHE A 159 -6.41 -9.94 -6.68
CA PHE A 159 -7.02 -8.90 -5.86
C PHE A 159 -8.04 -8.02 -6.60
N LYS A 160 -8.00 -7.97 -7.91
CA LYS A 160 -8.83 -7.17 -8.81
C LYS A 160 -10.35 -7.33 -8.61
#